data_e20d51b08f97f0d58cbdaa9959196f86
#
_entry.id   e20d51b08f97f0d58cbdaa9959196f86
#
_cell.length_a   1.000
_cell.length_b   1.000
_cell.length_c   1.000
_cell.angle_alpha   90.00
_cell.angle_beta   90.00
_cell.angle_gamma   90.00
#
_symmetry.space_group_name_H-M   'P 1'
#
loop_
_entity.id
_entity.type
_entity.pdbx_description
1 polymer ?
#
loop_
_entity_poly.entity_id
_entity_poly.type
_entity_poly.pdbx_seq_one_letter_code
_entity_poly.pdbx_strand_id
1 'polypeptide(L)'
;VAVAGIIAAAVGVMLLIVVGYVVVGATITTAETVTNAQKDVTLQNEMRLGTAIVITDPVHSSSNITSNITNTGTEIISDFRHMDVIVYDTGSYDYQVCTYDSGGNPGTWDITNRYQDFIHPSELDPGEKYQIRVATGGFSPSWFQITTSNGVYASAYV
;
A
#
# COMPACT_ATOMS: atom_id res chain seq x y z
N VAL A 1 30.56 63.26 -9.45
CA VAL A 1 29.21 62.88 -8.92
C VAL A 1 28.41 62.08 -9.94
N ALA A 2 28.42 62.39 -11.25
CA ALA A 2 27.65 61.70 -12.27
C ALA A 2 28.06 60.20 -12.49
N VAL A 3 29.37 59.90 -12.41
CA VAL A 3 29.91 58.55 -12.66
C VAL A 3 29.49 57.56 -11.55
N ALA A 4 29.48 57.97 -10.30
CA ALA A 4 29.05 57.14 -9.18
C ALA A 4 27.55 56.76 -9.26
N GLY A 5 26.70 57.66 -9.76
CA GLY A 5 25.29 57.39 -9.98
C GLY A 5 25.05 56.36 -11.09
N ILE A 6 25.84 56.40 -12.17
CA ILE A 6 25.74 55.43 -13.28
C ILE A 6 26.18 54.03 -12.81
N ILE A 7 27.26 53.93 -12.04
CA ILE A 7 27.73 52.66 -11.47
C ILE A 7 26.70 52.09 -10.51
N ALA A 8 26.12 52.90 -9.62
CA ALA A 8 25.09 52.45 -8.69
C ALA A 8 23.84 51.94 -9.42
N ALA A 9 23.41 52.63 -10.49
CA ALA A 9 22.29 52.19 -11.31
C ALA A 9 22.58 50.85 -12.03
N ALA A 10 23.77 50.69 -12.59
CA ALA A 10 24.20 49.46 -13.24
C ALA A 10 24.21 48.26 -12.27
N VAL A 11 24.76 48.45 -11.07
CA VAL A 11 24.76 47.42 -10.01
C VAL A 11 23.34 47.11 -9.55
N GLY A 12 22.46 48.10 -9.41
CA GLY A 12 21.05 47.89 -9.06
C GLY A 12 20.29 47.05 -10.10
N VAL A 13 20.51 47.33 -11.38
CA VAL A 13 19.91 46.56 -12.47
C VAL A 13 20.44 45.11 -12.48
N MET A 14 21.74 44.89 -12.30
CA MET A 14 22.33 43.55 -12.18
C MET A 14 21.71 42.76 -11.03
N LEU A 15 21.57 43.36 -9.85
CA LEU A 15 20.95 42.71 -8.69
C LEU A 15 19.49 42.33 -8.95
N LEU A 16 18.73 43.20 -9.62
CA LEU A 16 17.35 42.92 -9.99
C LEU A 16 17.24 41.71 -10.96
N ILE A 17 18.15 41.61 -11.93
CA ILE A 17 18.19 40.49 -12.86
C ILE A 17 18.51 39.18 -12.12
N VAL A 18 19.51 39.20 -11.24
CA VAL A 18 19.90 38.03 -10.45
C VAL A 18 18.76 37.58 -9.54
N VAL A 19 18.13 38.51 -8.81
CA VAL A 19 16.98 38.19 -7.94
C VAL A 19 15.81 37.64 -8.77
N GLY A 20 15.51 38.27 -9.92
CA GLY A 20 14.47 37.78 -10.82
C GLY A 20 14.74 36.35 -11.30
N TYR A 21 15.98 36.06 -11.69
CA TYR A 21 16.37 34.70 -12.11
C TYR A 21 16.22 33.67 -11.00
N VAL A 22 16.66 33.99 -9.77
CA VAL A 22 16.54 33.09 -8.61
C VAL A 22 15.08 32.83 -8.27
N VAL A 23 14.25 33.89 -8.25
CA VAL A 23 12.81 33.76 -7.93
C VAL A 23 12.09 32.91 -8.96
N VAL A 24 12.33 33.13 -10.25
CA VAL A 24 11.73 32.35 -11.34
C VAL A 24 12.19 30.88 -11.25
N GLY A 25 13.49 30.65 -11.07
CA GLY A 25 14.02 29.29 -10.90
C GLY A 25 13.40 28.55 -9.73
N ALA A 26 13.31 29.19 -8.55
CA ALA A 26 12.69 28.60 -7.37
C ALA A 26 11.20 28.28 -7.60
N THR A 27 10.48 29.15 -8.30
CA THR A 27 9.05 28.95 -8.61
C THR A 27 8.84 27.75 -9.53
N ILE A 28 9.66 27.61 -10.57
CA ILE A 28 9.60 26.48 -11.49
C ILE A 28 9.88 25.15 -10.75
N THR A 29 10.95 25.09 -9.96
CA THR A 29 11.30 23.89 -9.20
C THR A 29 10.18 23.50 -8.21
N THR A 30 9.57 24.48 -7.56
CA THR A 30 8.43 24.22 -6.65
C THR A 30 7.23 23.67 -7.43
N ALA A 31 6.90 24.25 -8.57
CA ALA A 31 5.80 23.80 -9.42
C ALA A 31 6.02 22.35 -9.91
N GLU A 32 7.23 22.00 -10.34
CA GLU A 32 7.59 20.64 -10.73
C GLU A 32 7.46 19.65 -9.59
N THR A 33 7.93 20.00 -8.39
CA THR A 33 7.82 19.16 -7.20
C THR A 33 6.36 18.91 -6.83
N VAL A 34 5.51 19.94 -6.85
CA VAL A 34 4.08 19.81 -6.55
C VAL A 34 3.39 18.94 -7.60
N THR A 35 3.70 19.15 -8.88
CA THR A 35 3.12 18.37 -9.98
C THR A 35 3.49 16.88 -9.86
N ASN A 36 4.75 16.56 -9.56
CA ASN A 36 5.20 15.19 -9.36
C ASN A 36 4.52 14.55 -8.14
N ALA A 37 4.43 15.27 -7.01
CA ALA A 37 3.73 14.76 -5.82
C ALA A 37 2.24 14.51 -6.10
N GLN A 38 1.56 15.38 -6.85
CA GLN A 38 0.16 15.17 -7.25
C GLN A 38 0.00 13.95 -8.14
N LYS A 39 0.93 13.74 -9.09
CA LYS A 39 0.92 12.55 -9.95
C LYS A 39 1.06 11.26 -9.13
N ASP A 40 1.99 11.22 -8.19
CA ASP A 40 2.21 10.06 -7.34
C ASP A 40 0.96 9.73 -6.49
N VAL A 41 0.33 10.74 -5.90
CA VAL A 41 -0.93 10.58 -5.15
C VAL A 41 -2.06 10.07 -6.07
N THR A 42 -2.15 10.59 -7.29
CA THR A 42 -3.17 10.14 -8.24
C THR A 42 -2.98 8.68 -8.61
N LEU A 43 -1.74 8.26 -8.93
CA LEU A 43 -1.42 6.87 -9.25
C LEU A 43 -1.73 5.93 -8.08
N GLN A 44 -1.38 6.31 -6.85
CA GLN A 44 -1.72 5.53 -5.67
C GLN A 44 -3.23 5.39 -5.48
N ASN A 45 -3.99 6.45 -5.70
CA ASN A 45 -5.45 6.41 -5.62
C ASN A 45 -6.05 5.53 -6.73
N GLU A 46 -5.55 5.59 -7.96
CA GLU A 46 -5.98 4.73 -9.05
C GLU A 46 -5.73 3.25 -8.72
N MET A 47 -4.53 2.89 -8.26
CA MET A 47 -4.21 1.53 -7.84
C MET A 47 -5.13 1.07 -6.70
N ARG A 48 -5.40 1.94 -5.72
CA ARG A 48 -6.30 1.62 -4.61
C ARG A 48 -7.73 1.40 -5.08
N LEU A 49 -8.25 2.23 -5.99
CA LEU A 49 -9.58 2.09 -6.55
C LEU A 49 -9.73 0.85 -7.45
N GLY A 50 -8.65 0.46 -8.12
CA GLY A 50 -8.60 -0.75 -8.93
C GLY A 50 -8.43 -2.04 -8.12
N THR A 51 -8.02 -1.96 -6.85
CA THR A 51 -7.83 -3.14 -5.99
C THR A 51 -9.14 -3.50 -5.28
N ALA A 52 -9.53 -4.75 -5.35
CA ALA A 52 -10.65 -5.28 -4.58
C ALA A 52 -10.42 -6.75 -4.26
N ILE A 53 -10.62 -7.13 -3.01
CA ILE A 53 -10.48 -8.51 -2.54
C ILE A 53 -11.74 -8.97 -1.84
N VAL A 54 -12.04 -10.24 -1.98
CA VAL A 54 -13.17 -10.89 -1.30
C VAL A 54 -12.66 -12.15 -0.60
N ILE A 55 -13.12 -12.35 0.63
CA ILE A 55 -12.83 -13.53 1.45
C ILE A 55 -14.02 -14.48 1.34
N THR A 56 -13.75 -15.76 1.08
CA THR A 56 -14.77 -16.81 1.04
C THR A 56 -14.31 -18.05 1.81
N ASP A 57 -15.30 -18.83 2.28
CA ASP A 57 -15.09 -20.12 2.94
C ASP A 57 -14.10 -20.07 4.13
N PRO A 58 -14.27 -19.14 5.08
CA PRO A 58 -13.42 -19.10 6.26
C PRO A 58 -13.73 -20.31 7.16
N VAL A 59 -12.69 -21.04 7.52
CA VAL A 59 -12.78 -22.21 8.40
C VAL A 59 -11.70 -22.09 9.48
N HIS A 60 -12.11 -22.13 10.74
CA HIS A 60 -11.20 -22.27 11.87
C HIS A 60 -10.99 -23.73 12.21
N SER A 61 -9.76 -24.16 12.34
CA SER A 61 -9.38 -25.51 12.76
C SER A 61 -8.20 -25.45 13.72
N SER A 62 -8.44 -25.81 14.95
CA SER A 62 -7.46 -25.88 16.05
C SER A 62 -6.71 -24.55 16.27
N SER A 63 -5.64 -24.28 15.54
CA SER A 63 -4.76 -23.12 15.66
C SER A 63 -4.60 -22.32 14.36
N ASN A 64 -5.43 -22.63 13.37
CA ASN A 64 -5.34 -21.97 12.07
C ASN A 64 -6.71 -21.54 11.56
N ILE A 65 -6.75 -20.41 10.85
CA ILE A 65 -7.84 -20.06 9.96
C ILE A 65 -7.40 -20.42 8.55
N THR A 66 -8.22 -21.14 7.80
CA THR A 66 -8.04 -21.36 6.36
C THR A 66 -9.16 -20.68 5.63
N SER A 67 -8.86 -19.91 4.59
CA SER A 67 -9.86 -19.20 3.81
C SER A 67 -9.38 -18.99 2.37
N ASN A 68 -10.29 -18.70 1.47
CA ASN A 68 -9.97 -18.30 0.12
C ASN A 68 -10.04 -16.78 -0.02
N ILE A 69 -9.07 -16.19 -0.68
CA ILE A 69 -9.09 -14.80 -1.13
C ILE A 69 -9.20 -14.77 -2.65
N THR A 70 -10.06 -13.91 -3.16
CA THR A 70 -10.25 -13.72 -4.60
C THR A 70 -9.99 -12.24 -4.91
N ASN A 71 -9.17 -11.98 -5.91
CA ASN A 71 -9.02 -10.62 -6.44
C ASN A 71 -10.21 -10.32 -7.36
N THR A 72 -11.10 -9.45 -6.93
CA THR A 72 -12.26 -8.99 -7.70
C THR A 72 -12.05 -7.62 -8.33
N GLY A 73 -10.86 -7.05 -8.13
CA GLY A 73 -10.44 -5.79 -8.73
C GLY A 73 -9.86 -5.95 -10.13
N THR A 74 -9.25 -4.88 -10.61
CA THR A 74 -8.54 -4.80 -11.90
C THR A 74 -7.03 -4.73 -11.75
N GLU A 75 -6.54 -4.47 -10.54
CA GLU A 75 -5.12 -4.40 -10.22
C GLU A 75 -4.58 -5.75 -9.77
N ILE A 76 -3.33 -6.04 -10.15
CA ILE A 76 -2.61 -7.24 -9.73
C ILE A 76 -2.12 -7.08 -8.29
N ILE A 77 -2.30 -8.10 -7.46
CA ILE A 77 -1.80 -8.12 -6.08
C ILE A 77 -0.59 -9.04 -6.02
N SER A 78 0.60 -8.45 -5.90
CA SER A 78 1.88 -9.18 -5.89
C SER A 78 2.67 -9.03 -4.59
N ASP A 79 2.44 -7.95 -3.85
CA ASP A 79 3.22 -7.62 -2.66
C ASP A 79 2.60 -8.20 -1.37
N PHE A 80 2.62 -9.52 -1.25
CA PHE A 80 2.09 -10.22 -0.07
C PHE A 80 2.89 -9.95 1.22
N ARG A 81 4.16 -9.53 1.11
CA ARG A 81 5.00 -9.27 2.28
C ARG A 81 4.59 -8.04 3.06
N HIS A 82 3.97 -7.08 2.38
CA HIS A 82 3.43 -5.85 3.00
C HIS A 82 1.92 -5.92 3.19
N MET A 83 1.34 -7.12 3.11
CA MET A 83 -0.04 -7.37 3.49
C MET A 83 -0.08 -7.89 4.91
N ASP A 84 -1.03 -7.40 5.69
CA ASP A 84 -1.25 -7.82 7.06
C ASP A 84 -2.60 -8.53 7.23
N VAL A 85 -2.62 -9.50 8.10
CA VAL A 85 -3.86 -10.13 8.57
C VAL A 85 -4.04 -9.80 10.05
N ILE A 86 -5.20 -9.23 10.39
CA ILE A 86 -5.59 -8.94 11.75
C ILE A 86 -6.64 -9.96 12.17
N VAL A 87 -6.43 -10.60 13.30
CA VAL A 87 -7.33 -11.61 13.88
C VAL A 87 -7.87 -11.08 15.20
N TYR A 88 -9.16 -11.24 15.44
CA TYR A 88 -9.80 -10.88 16.70
C TYR A 88 -10.27 -12.12 17.44
N ASP A 89 -9.85 -12.25 18.70
CA ASP A 89 -10.27 -13.32 19.62
C ASP A 89 -11.33 -12.80 20.59
N THR A 90 -12.50 -13.43 20.57
CA THR A 90 -13.58 -13.12 21.52
C THR A 90 -13.33 -13.68 22.92
N GLY A 91 -12.46 -14.65 23.07
CA GLY A 91 -12.14 -15.26 24.37
C GLY A 91 -11.26 -14.35 25.23
N SER A 92 -10.24 -13.75 24.63
CA SER A 92 -9.31 -12.83 25.30
C SER A 92 -9.66 -11.35 25.08
N TYR A 93 -10.55 -11.03 24.14
CA TYR A 93 -10.84 -9.65 23.68
C TYR A 93 -9.60 -8.94 23.14
N ASP A 94 -8.72 -9.68 22.47
CA ASP A 94 -7.45 -9.18 21.98
C ASP A 94 -7.32 -9.32 20.45
N TYR A 95 -6.40 -8.55 19.88
CA TYR A 95 -6.10 -8.56 18.45
C TYR A 95 -4.69 -9.10 18.23
N GLN A 96 -4.54 -9.94 17.24
CA GLN A 96 -3.25 -10.40 16.75
C GLN A 96 -3.03 -9.92 15.32
N VAL A 97 -1.90 -9.27 15.07
CA VAL A 97 -1.45 -8.94 13.72
C VAL A 97 -0.54 -10.06 13.25
N CYS A 98 -0.91 -10.68 12.13
CA CYS A 98 -0.17 -11.76 11.50
C CYS A 98 0.54 -11.22 10.25
N THR A 99 1.85 -11.43 10.18
CA THR A 99 2.69 -11.04 9.04
C THR A 99 2.88 -12.19 8.08
N TYR A 100 3.22 -11.89 6.83
CA TYR A 100 3.44 -12.91 5.81
C TYR A 100 4.73 -13.71 6.09
N ASP A 101 4.59 -15.00 6.35
CA ASP A 101 5.71 -15.95 6.50
C ASP A 101 5.26 -17.39 6.25
N SER A 102 5.92 -18.10 5.35
CA SER A 102 5.60 -19.49 4.98
C SER A 102 5.95 -20.54 6.06
N GLY A 103 6.52 -20.13 7.18
CA GLY A 103 6.89 -21.02 8.27
C GLY A 103 5.72 -21.59 9.09
N GLY A 104 4.52 -21.01 8.99
CA GLY A 104 3.35 -21.45 9.75
C GLY A 104 3.45 -21.26 11.25
N ASN A 105 4.32 -20.34 11.70
CA ASN A 105 4.47 -20.00 13.10
C ASN A 105 3.25 -19.20 13.60
N PRO A 106 2.89 -19.26 14.89
CA PRO A 106 1.86 -18.40 15.46
C PRO A 106 2.12 -16.92 15.18
N GLY A 107 1.09 -16.19 14.72
CA GLY A 107 1.24 -14.79 14.34
C GLY A 107 1.73 -14.58 12.92
N THR A 108 1.68 -15.61 12.09
CA THR A 108 2.00 -15.49 10.66
C THR A 108 0.83 -15.96 9.78
N TRP A 109 0.86 -15.56 8.52
CA TRP A 109 -0.03 -16.08 7.50
C TRP A 109 0.74 -16.43 6.23
N ASP A 110 0.23 -17.39 5.47
CA ASP A 110 0.84 -17.83 4.22
C ASP A 110 -0.20 -18.22 3.16
N ILE A 111 0.28 -18.39 1.94
CA ILE A 111 -0.50 -18.91 0.81
C ILE A 111 -0.24 -20.40 0.71
N THR A 112 -1.28 -21.20 0.96
CA THR A 112 -1.19 -22.67 0.92
C THR A 112 -1.50 -23.25 -0.44
N ASN A 113 -2.36 -22.57 -1.23
CA ASN A 113 -2.70 -23.01 -2.58
C ASN A 113 -2.99 -21.82 -3.49
N ARG A 114 -2.62 -21.93 -4.76
CA ARG A 114 -2.89 -20.98 -5.82
C ARG A 114 -3.75 -21.67 -6.87
N TYR A 115 -5.00 -21.20 -7.01
CA TYR A 115 -5.93 -21.78 -7.98
C TYR A 115 -5.83 -20.99 -9.29
N GLN A 116 -5.54 -21.70 -10.40
CA GLN A 116 -5.51 -21.11 -11.74
C GLN A 116 -4.50 -19.94 -11.92
N ASP A 117 -3.33 -20.08 -11.31
CA ASP A 117 -2.21 -19.12 -11.37
C ASP A 117 -1.49 -19.25 -12.74
N PHE A 118 -2.09 -18.67 -13.80
CA PHE A 118 -1.65 -18.90 -15.18
C PHE A 118 -0.96 -17.70 -15.84
N ILE A 119 -1.31 -16.48 -15.45
CA ILE A 119 -0.90 -15.28 -16.19
C ILE A 119 0.42 -14.74 -15.63
N HIS A 120 0.46 -14.37 -14.36
CA HIS A 120 1.66 -13.91 -13.66
C HIS A 120 1.93 -14.82 -12.46
N PRO A 121 2.71 -15.90 -12.64
CA PRO A 121 2.91 -16.89 -11.59
C PRO A 121 3.38 -16.29 -10.26
N SER A 122 2.67 -16.62 -9.18
CA SER A 122 2.87 -16.11 -7.82
C SER A 122 2.37 -14.68 -7.57
N GLU A 123 1.56 -14.14 -8.44
CA GLU A 123 0.80 -12.91 -8.26
C GLU A 123 -0.69 -13.24 -8.29
N LEU A 124 -1.51 -12.51 -7.56
CA LEU A 124 -2.96 -12.72 -7.54
C LEU A 124 -3.60 -11.81 -8.59
N ASP A 125 -3.79 -12.34 -9.78
CA ASP A 125 -4.38 -11.62 -10.91
C ASP A 125 -5.89 -11.38 -10.73
N PRO A 126 -6.47 -10.41 -11.47
CA PRO A 126 -7.91 -10.19 -11.51
C PRO A 126 -8.70 -11.47 -11.83
N GLY A 127 -9.62 -11.84 -10.92
CA GLY A 127 -10.44 -13.06 -11.02
C GLY A 127 -9.79 -14.30 -10.44
N GLU A 128 -8.52 -14.29 -10.09
CA GLU A 128 -7.84 -15.44 -9.48
C GLU A 128 -8.16 -15.59 -7.99
N LYS A 129 -7.96 -16.83 -7.52
CA LYS A 129 -8.24 -17.23 -6.15
C LYS A 129 -7.04 -17.93 -5.54
N TYR A 130 -6.65 -17.50 -4.35
CA TYR A 130 -5.65 -18.16 -3.53
C TYR A 130 -6.26 -18.64 -2.22
N GLN A 131 -5.78 -19.77 -1.73
CA GLN A 131 -6.06 -20.22 -0.38
C GLN A 131 -4.98 -19.74 0.57
N ILE A 132 -5.40 -19.10 1.62
CA ILE A 132 -4.52 -18.62 2.70
C ILE A 132 -4.71 -19.44 3.97
N ARG A 133 -3.66 -19.52 4.75
CA ARG A 133 -3.68 -20.04 6.11
C ARG A 133 -3.15 -18.95 7.05
N VAL A 134 -3.86 -18.71 8.13
CA VAL A 134 -3.45 -17.79 9.21
C VAL A 134 -3.20 -18.63 10.45
N ALA A 135 -1.97 -18.64 10.93
CA ALA A 135 -1.58 -19.40 12.13
C ALA A 135 -1.85 -18.55 13.38
N THR A 136 -2.93 -18.87 14.07
CA THR A 136 -3.43 -18.13 15.24
C THR A 136 -2.85 -18.61 16.57
N GLY A 137 -2.18 -19.77 16.58
CA GLY A 137 -1.62 -20.35 17.81
C GLY A 137 -2.71 -20.78 18.78
N GLY A 138 -2.82 -20.09 19.91
CA GLY A 138 -3.82 -20.39 20.94
C GLY A 138 -5.05 -19.49 20.91
N PHE A 139 -5.16 -18.61 19.92
CA PHE A 139 -6.33 -17.74 19.74
C PHE A 139 -7.54 -18.55 19.27
N SER A 140 -8.72 -18.15 19.74
CA SER A 140 -10.02 -18.65 19.26
C SER A 140 -10.69 -17.56 18.45
N PRO A 141 -10.30 -17.39 17.19
CA PRO A 141 -10.73 -16.27 16.39
C PRO A 141 -12.22 -16.35 16.06
N SER A 142 -12.88 -15.22 16.12
CA SER A 142 -14.27 -15.04 15.67
C SER A 142 -14.36 -14.19 14.40
N TRP A 143 -13.30 -13.43 14.12
CA TRP A 143 -13.24 -12.52 13.00
C TRP A 143 -11.79 -12.31 12.55
N PHE A 144 -11.58 -12.11 11.27
CA PHE A 144 -10.30 -11.69 10.74
C PHE A 144 -10.46 -10.74 9.57
N GLN A 145 -9.44 -9.95 9.33
CA GLN A 145 -9.33 -9.00 8.22
C GLN A 145 -7.99 -9.17 7.54
N ILE A 146 -7.98 -9.18 6.21
CA ILE A 146 -6.77 -9.07 5.41
C ILE A 146 -6.71 -7.69 4.78
N THR A 147 -5.53 -7.07 4.81
CA THR A 147 -5.29 -5.73 4.26
C THR A 147 -4.15 -5.82 3.24
N THR A 148 -4.39 -5.34 2.03
CA THR A 148 -3.39 -5.27 0.96
C THR A 148 -2.36 -4.17 1.21
N SER A 149 -1.21 -4.23 0.55
CA SER A 149 -0.12 -3.25 0.67
C SER A 149 -0.55 -1.80 0.34
N ASN A 150 -1.59 -1.61 -0.48
CA ASN A 150 -2.17 -0.30 -0.79
C ASN A 150 -3.34 0.10 0.13
N GLY A 151 -3.61 -0.66 1.20
CA GLY A 151 -4.57 -0.34 2.24
C GLY A 151 -6.04 -0.71 1.92
N VAL A 152 -6.30 -1.52 0.91
CA VAL A 152 -7.63 -2.11 0.67
C VAL A 152 -7.78 -3.36 1.54
N TYR A 153 -8.94 -3.53 2.15
CA TYR A 153 -9.17 -4.65 3.06
C TYR A 153 -10.46 -5.40 2.77
N ALA A 154 -10.48 -6.65 3.19
CA ALA A 154 -11.68 -7.46 3.32
C ALA A 154 -11.68 -8.14 4.69
N SER A 155 -12.86 -8.43 5.21
CA SER A 155 -13.02 -9.10 6.50
C SER A 155 -14.09 -10.19 6.45
N ALA A 156 -13.97 -11.17 7.31
CA ALA A 156 -14.93 -12.25 7.46
C ALA A 156 -15.03 -12.73 8.91
N TYR A 157 -16.18 -13.26 9.26
CA TYR A 157 -16.37 -14.02 10.51
C TYR A 157 -15.97 -15.48 10.28
N VAL A 158 -15.51 -16.13 11.35
CA VAL A 158 -14.97 -17.51 11.32
C VAL A 158 -15.86 -18.43 12.14
#